data_50d5967ccfff8c9fd7e67a79176c2dfa
#
_entry.id   50d5967ccfff8c9fd7e67a79176c2dfa
#
_cell.length_a   1.000
_cell.length_b   1.000
_cell.length_c   1.000
_cell.angle_alpha   90.00
_cell.angle_beta   90.00
_cell.angle_gamma   90.00
#
_symmetry.space_group_name_H-M   'P 1'
#
loop_
_entity.id
_entity.type
_entity.pdbx_description
1 polymer ?
#
loop_
_entity_poly.entity_id
_entity_poly.type
_entity_poly.pdbx_seq_one_letter_code
_entity_poly.pdbx_strand_id
1 'polypeptide(L)' 'MLTYNLTNIGSDSLYEYLYKCIKKDIILGNIKPGERLPSKRPFSKNLGVSIITVENAYSLLMSEGFI' A
#
# COMPACT_ATOMS: atom_id res chain seq x y z
N MET A 1 -5.38 7.50 -9.12
CA MET A 1 -5.00 7.08 -7.76
C MET A 1 -4.97 5.57 -7.68
N LEU A 2 -3.99 5.03 -6.98
CA LEU A 2 -3.94 3.59 -6.75
C LEU A 2 -5.15 3.15 -5.94
N THR A 3 -5.69 1.99 -6.30
CA THR A 3 -6.77 1.40 -5.52
C THR A 3 -6.63 -0.12 -5.58
N TYR A 4 -6.97 -0.78 -4.47
CA TYR A 4 -6.86 -2.22 -4.35
C TYR A 4 -8.12 -2.79 -3.70
N ASN A 5 -8.42 -4.04 -4.04
CA ASN A 5 -9.51 -4.76 -3.40
C ASN A 5 -8.96 -5.49 -2.17
N LEU A 6 -9.31 -5.01 -0.99
CA LEU A 6 -8.81 -5.57 0.27
C LEU A 6 -9.79 -6.58 0.90
N THR A 7 -10.77 -7.05 0.16
CA THR A 7 -11.74 -8.02 0.71
C THR A 7 -11.26 -9.46 0.64
N ASN A 8 -10.22 -9.73 -0.11
CA ASN A 8 -9.76 -11.08 -0.42
C ASN A 8 -8.33 -11.29 0.06
N ILE A 9 -8.08 -10.97 1.32
CA ILE A 9 -6.72 -10.89 1.86
C ILE A 9 -6.20 -12.21 2.44
N GLY A 10 -7.04 -13.23 2.53
CA GLY A 10 -6.62 -14.50 3.10
C GLY A 10 -6.25 -14.37 4.56
N SER A 11 -5.09 -14.90 4.94
CA SER A 11 -4.60 -14.89 6.33
C SER A 11 -3.75 -13.67 6.66
N ASP A 12 -3.45 -12.80 5.69
CA ASP A 12 -2.66 -11.61 5.94
C ASP A 12 -3.47 -10.57 6.71
N SER A 13 -2.79 -9.73 7.49
CA SER A 13 -3.41 -8.53 8.04
C SER A 13 -3.64 -7.54 6.89
N LEU A 14 -4.53 -6.54 7.12
CA LEU A 14 -4.83 -5.55 6.10
C LEU A 14 -3.58 -4.81 5.65
N TYR A 15 -2.72 -4.38 6.59
CA TYR A 15 -1.53 -3.62 6.21
C TYR A 15 -0.52 -4.48 5.46
N GLU A 16 -0.39 -5.74 5.81
CA GLU A 16 0.52 -6.65 5.12
C GLU A 16 0.07 -6.89 3.68
N TYR A 17 -1.22 -7.09 3.50
CA TYR A 17 -1.78 -7.28 2.16
C TYR A 17 -1.60 -6.03 1.31
N LEU A 18 -1.88 -4.86 1.87
CA LEU A 18 -1.68 -3.58 1.18
C LEU A 18 -0.21 -3.39 0.81
N TYR A 19 0.70 -3.67 1.74
CA TYR A 19 2.13 -3.64 1.49
C TYR A 19 2.51 -4.54 0.31
N LYS A 20 2.02 -5.77 0.28
CA LYS A 20 2.30 -6.70 -0.80
C LYS A 20 1.78 -6.22 -2.15
N CYS A 21 0.60 -5.62 -2.17
CA CYS A 21 0.02 -5.07 -3.40
C CYS A 21 0.89 -3.95 -3.96
N ILE A 22 1.31 -3.01 -3.12
CA ILE A 22 2.15 -1.89 -3.54
C ILE A 22 3.53 -2.39 -3.98
N LYS A 23 4.12 -3.28 -3.20
CA LYS A 23 5.42 -3.88 -3.52
C LYS A 23 5.40 -4.55 -4.89
N LYS A 24 4.35 -5.30 -5.18
CA LYS A 24 4.19 -5.97 -6.47
C LYS A 24 4.15 -4.95 -7.61
N ASP A 25 3.40 -3.86 -7.43
CA ASP A 25 3.32 -2.82 -8.45
C ASP A 25 4.64 -2.12 -8.68
N ILE A 26 5.43 -1.93 -7.62
CA ILE A 26 6.78 -1.36 -7.75
C ILE A 26 7.67 -2.31 -8.54
N ILE A 27 7.66 -3.60 -8.21
CA ILE A 27 8.48 -4.60 -8.87
C ILE A 27 8.10 -4.74 -10.35
N LEU A 28 6.80 -4.70 -10.65
CA LEU A 28 6.31 -4.81 -12.03
C LEU A 28 6.47 -3.52 -12.84
N GLY A 29 6.88 -2.42 -12.21
CA GLY A 29 7.06 -1.15 -12.89
C GLY A 29 5.79 -0.35 -13.07
N ASN A 30 4.68 -0.76 -12.47
CA ASN A 30 3.43 0.01 -12.50
C ASN A 30 3.54 1.28 -11.67
N ILE A 31 4.38 1.25 -10.64
CA ILE A 31 4.76 2.42 -9.86
C ILE A 31 6.24 2.64 -10.14
N LYS A 32 6.59 3.78 -10.72
CA LYS A 32 7.96 4.07 -11.12
C LYS A 32 8.80 4.51 -9.93
N PRO A 33 10.12 4.26 -9.95
CA PRO A 33 11.00 4.79 -8.91
C PRO A 33 10.86 6.30 -8.78
N GLY A 34 10.71 6.78 -7.56
CA GLY A 34 10.53 8.20 -7.29
C GLY A 34 9.11 8.71 -7.48
N GLU A 35 8.20 7.88 -7.97
CA GLU A 35 6.80 8.27 -8.10
C GLU A 35 6.19 8.44 -6.72
N ARG A 36 5.42 9.53 -6.55
CA ARG A 36 4.80 9.83 -5.26
C ARG A 36 3.59 8.94 -5.02
N LEU A 37 3.57 8.24 -3.90
CA LEU A 37 2.42 7.47 -3.47
C LEU A 37 1.30 8.41 -3.00
N PRO A 38 0.03 7.95 -3.04
CA PRO A 38 -1.09 8.75 -2.53
C PRO A 38 -0.88 9.14 -1.08
N SER A 39 -1.40 10.32 -0.69
CA SER A 39 -1.42 10.73 0.69
C SER A 39 -2.23 9.74 1.52
N LYS A 40 -1.82 9.53 2.77
CA LYS A 40 -2.38 8.47 3.61
C LYS A 40 -3.88 8.63 3.85
N ARG A 41 -4.33 9.85 4.18
CA ARG A 41 -5.74 10.09 4.52
C ARG A 41 -6.70 9.83 3.35
N PRO A 42 -6.50 10.44 2.17
CA PRO A 42 -7.37 10.14 1.03
C PRO A 42 -7.30 8.69 0.61
N PHE A 43 -6.11 8.09 0.68
CA PHE A 43 -5.91 6.70 0.28
C PHE A 43 -6.65 5.75 1.22
N SER A 44 -6.59 6.01 2.53
CA SER A 44 -7.31 5.20 3.51
C SER A 44 -8.81 5.26 3.29
N LYS A 45 -9.34 6.44 2.98
CA LYS A 45 -10.77 6.61 2.67
C LYS A 45 -11.14 5.85 1.39
N ASN A 46 -10.32 5.95 0.37
CA ASN A 46 -10.55 5.26 -0.91
C ASN A 46 -10.58 3.75 -0.73
N LEU A 47 -9.70 3.22 0.10
CA LEU A 47 -9.59 1.79 0.34
C LEU A 47 -10.58 1.27 1.39
N GLY A 48 -11.20 2.16 2.17
CA GLY A 48 -12.09 1.75 3.24
C GLY A 48 -11.37 1.17 4.45
N VAL A 49 -10.15 1.63 4.72
CA VAL A 49 -9.34 1.17 5.86
C VAL A 49 -8.91 2.35 6.71
N SER A 50 -8.35 2.07 7.89
CA SER A 50 -7.85 3.13 8.77
C SER A 50 -6.57 3.74 8.22
N ILE A 51 -6.30 4.99 8.63
CA ILE A 51 -5.03 5.66 8.28
C ILE A 51 -3.85 4.84 8.81
N ILE A 52 -4.00 4.25 10.00
CA ILE A 52 -2.94 3.44 10.61
C ILE A 52 -2.56 2.26 9.72
N THR A 53 -3.55 1.64 9.07
CA THR A 53 -3.28 0.55 8.12
C THR A 53 -2.37 1.03 6.99
N VAL A 54 -2.67 2.19 6.42
CA VAL A 54 -1.85 2.77 5.35
C VAL A 54 -0.47 3.14 5.87
N GLU A 55 -0.40 3.77 7.05
CA GLU A 55 0.88 4.13 7.66
C GLU A 55 1.78 2.92 7.88
N ASN A 56 1.20 1.82 8.38
CA ASN A 56 1.98 0.60 8.63
C ASN A 56 2.50 -0.01 7.32
N ALA A 57 1.67 -0.02 6.29
CA ALA A 57 2.09 -0.51 4.97
C ALA A 57 3.22 0.33 4.41
N TYR A 58 3.11 1.65 4.46
CA TYR A 58 4.14 2.56 3.97
C TYR A 58 5.43 2.43 4.78
N SER A 59 5.31 2.29 6.10
CA SER A 59 6.50 2.12 6.97
C SER A 59 7.28 0.86 6.60
N LEU A 60 6.57 -0.23 6.32
CA LEU A 60 7.21 -1.47 5.93
C LEU A 60 7.90 -1.34 4.58
N LEU A 61 7.24 -0.71 3.60
CA LEU A 61 7.86 -0.45 2.30
C LEU A 61 9.11 0.41 2.44
N MET A 62 9.05 1.42 3.30
CA MET A 62 10.18 2.31 3.56
C MET A 62 11.33 1.57 4.21
N SER A 63 11.04 0.71 5.19
CA SER A 63 12.09 -0.05 5.89
C SER A 63 12.78 -1.05 4.97
N GLU A 64 12.11 -1.49 3.92
CA GLU A 64 12.69 -2.43 2.96
C GLU A 64 13.27 -1.73 1.72
N GLY A 65 13.22 -0.41 1.68
CA GLY A 65 13.84 0.35 0.61
C GLY A 65 13.03 0.47 -0.66
N PHE A 66 11.75 0.13 -0.65
CA PHE A 66 10.89 0.27 -1.83
C PHE A 66 10.46 1.71 -2.07
N ILE A 67 10.37 2.48 -1.02
CA ILE A 67 10.01 3.90 -1.14
C ILE A 67 10.91 4.75 -0.24
#